data_43181f1d7582b0e3ab008b4f50a3606e
#
_entry.id   43181f1d7582b0e3ab008b4f50a3606e
#
_cell.length_a   1.000
_cell.length_b   1.000
_cell.length_c   1.000
_cell.angle_alpha   90.00
_cell.angle_beta   90.00
_cell.angle_gamma   90.00
#
_symmetry.space_group_name_H-M   'P 1'
#
loop_
_entity.id
_entity.type
_entity.pdbx_description
1 polymer ?
#
loop_
_entity_poly.entity_id
_entity_poly.type
_entity_poly.pdbx_seq_one_letter_code
_entity_poly.pdbx_strand_id
1 'polypeptide(L)'
;MIDNRVKKYLKKNKVQDNELYMLPKDASNRSYFRLSDKKLIALFPSEFGESIEKFVQISNILKKNNIKIPKIIDYDKDLEILLIEDFGENKISNHKYNISEKELLKKVIDVIFKIQKITILDSIDEFNLKSILDESQLFIDWYLVVEKKLQITKEASQAFLDMLEDLYIKFKIKNNVYIHKDFHVDNIFYLPNIKDEIAIIDYQDMNIGHISYDILSLLQDVRKPLEVDTENLLLDYFLTNNLDFEKEILDGYNFFSLQRNLKIIGIFARLK
;
A
#
# COMPACT_ATOMS: atom_id res chain seq x y z
N MET A 1 -19.80 -0.44 18.13
CA MET A 1 -19.95 0.72 19.07
C MET A 1 -18.97 1.78 18.65
N ILE A 2 -19.37 3.06 18.52
CA ILE A 2 -18.47 4.15 18.11
C ILE A 2 -17.45 4.40 19.23
N ASP A 3 -16.16 4.50 18.89
CA ASP A 3 -15.06 4.78 19.82
C ASP A 3 -15.30 6.12 20.57
N ASN A 4 -14.96 6.15 21.85
CA ASN A 4 -15.15 7.36 22.69
C ASN A 4 -14.32 8.56 22.21
N ARG A 5 -13.15 8.33 21.58
CA ARG A 5 -12.32 9.39 20.99
C ARG A 5 -13.08 10.07 19.85
N VAL A 6 -13.73 9.29 18.98
CA VAL A 6 -14.55 9.82 17.88
C VAL A 6 -15.72 10.64 18.41
N LYS A 7 -16.44 10.16 19.44
CA LYS A 7 -17.55 10.93 20.06
C LYS A 7 -17.07 12.26 20.65
N LYS A 8 -15.92 12.27 21.33
CA LYS A 8 -15.32 13.50 21.88
C LYS A 8 -14.96 14.49 20.76
N TYR A 9 -14.37 13.99 19.66
CA TYR A 9 -13.99 14.79 18.49
C TYR A 9 -15.23 15.45 17.85
N LEU A 10 -16.28 14.67 17.59
CA LEU A 10 -17.54 15.17 17.02
C LEU A 10 -18.15 16.27 17.90
N LYS A 11 -18.23 16.04 19.23
CA LYS A 11 -18.74 17.02 20.17
C LYS A 11 -17.92 18.32 20.20
N LYS A 12 -16.57 18.20 20.22
CA LYS A 12 -15.63 19.33 20.19
C LYS A 12 -15.82 20.20 18.94
N ASN A 13 -16.04 19.55 17.79
CA ASN A 13 -16.16 20.21 16.48
C ASN A 13 -17.61 20.51 16.09
N LYS A 14 -18.60 20.30 16.97
CA LYS A 14 -20.04 20.51 16.73
C LYS A 14 -20.58 19.76 15.49
N VAL A 15 -19.99 18.60 15.20
CA VAL A 15 -20.44 17.71 14.12
C VAL A 15 -21.53 16.80 14.68
N GLN A 16 -22.66 16.70 13.97
CA GLN A 16 -23.75 15.79 14.36
C GLN A 16 -23.35 14.34 14.03
N ASP A 17 -23.65 13.40 14.94
CA ASP A 17 -23.24 12.00 14.82
C ASP A 17 -24.28 11.09 14.14
N ASN A 18 -25.47 11.62 13.84
CA ASN A 18 -26.61 10.89 13.25
C ASN A 18 -26.36 10.42 11.80
N GLU A 19 -25.27 10.88 11.14
CA GLU A 19 -24.87 10.51 9.78
C GLU A 19 -23.50 9.80 9.74
N LEU A 20 -23.03 9.30 10.87
CA LEU A 20 -21.74 8.62 10.96
C LEU A 20 -21.87 7.14 10.60
N TYR A 21 -21.22 6.73 9.53
CA TYR A 21 -21.16 5.34 9.10
C TYR A 21 -19.76 4.77 9.26
N MET A 22 -19.61 3.70 10.05
CA MET A 22 -18.34 2.99 10.22
C MET A 22 -18.07 2.15 8.98
N LEU A 23 -16.92 2.38 8.33
CA LEU A 23 -16.48 1.53 7.23
C LEU A 23 -16.05 0.16 7.72
N PRO A 24 -16.21 -0.90 6.89
CA PRO A 24 -15.70 -2.23 7.24
C PRO A 24 -14.21 -2.16 7.61
N LYS A 25 -13.81 -2.88 8.64
CA LYS A 25 -12.40 -3.03 9.01
C LYS A 25 -11.71 -3.93 8.00
N ASP A 26 -10.52 -3.50 7.59
CA ASP A 26 -9.55 -4.34 6.89
C ASP A 26 -8.54 -4.97 7.87
N ALA A 27 -7.37 -5.38 7.38
CA ALA A 27 -6.29 -5.93 8.22
C ALA A 27 -5.58 -4.89 9.11
N SER A 28 -5.92 -3.61 8.98
CA SER A 28 -5.31 -2.48 9.71
C SER A 28 -5.95 -2.31 11.11
N ASN A 29 -5.18 -1.77 12.05
CA ASN A 29 -5.70 -1.39 13.37
C ASN A 29 -6.49 -0.07 13.34
N ARG A 30 -6.44 0.68 12.24
CA ARG A 30 -7.17 1.93 12.04
C ARG A 30 -8.66 1.67 11.88
N SER A 31 -9.47 2.65 12.25
CA SER A 31 -10.91 2.63 12.04
C SER A 31 -11.34 3.89 11.30
N TYR A 32 -12.17 3.72 10.29
CA TYR A 32 -12.64 4.82 9.44
C TYR A 32 -14.15 4.99 9.59
N PHE A 33 -14.57 6.26 9.72
CA PHE A 33 -15.98 6.63 9.87
C PHE A 33 -16.31 7.69 8.83
N ARG A 34 -17.24 7.38 7.94
CA ARG A 34 -17.69 8.28 6.88
C ARG A 34 -18.71 9.27 7.41
N LEU A 35 -18.54 10.53 7.04
CA LEU A 35 -19.50 11.62 7.25
C LEU A 35 -20.23 11.92 5.94
N SER A 36 -21.46 12.46 6.02
CA SER A 36 -22.30 12.75 4.86
C SER A 36 -21.72 13.79 3.88
N ASP A 37 -20.80 14.63 4.34
CA ASP A 37 -20.24 15.77 3.58
C ASP A 37 -18.91 15.44 2.85
N LYS A 38 -18.71 14.18 2.45
CA LYS A 38 -17.50 13.68 1.78
C LYS A 38 -16.23 13.82 2.63
N LYS A 39 -16.35 13.53 3.91
CA LYS A 39 -15.23 13.48 4.85
C LYS A 39 -15.16 12.14 5.55
N LEU A 40 -13.95 11.74 5.92
CA LEU A 40 -13.66 10.57 6.74
C LEU A 40 -12.99 11.01 8.04
N ILE A 41 -13.49 10.48 9.15
CA ILE A 41 -12.74 10.45 10.41
C ILE A 41 -11.94 9.16 10.42
N ALA A 42 -10.63 9.28 10.53
CA ALA A 42 -9.71 8.16 10.68
C ALA A 42 -9.13 8.16 12.10
N LEU A 43 -9.26 7.06 12.82
CA LEU A 43 -8.69 6.83 14.14
C LEU A 43 -7.39 6.05 13.99
N PHE A 44 -6.29 6.62 14.53
CA PHE A 44 -4.93 6.08 14.49
C PHE A 44 -4.49 5.69 15.90
N PRO A 45 -4.81 4.49 16.39
CA PRO A 45 -4.50 4.11 17.75
C PRO A 45 -3.00 3.85 17.94
N SER A 46 -2.31 4.75 18.65
CA SER A 46 -0.86 4.70 18.88
C SER A 46 -0.41 3.45 19.64
N GLU A 47 -1.29 2.88 20.49
CA GLU A 47 -1.05 1.60 21.17
C GLU A 47 -0.78 0.42 20.23
N PHE A 48 -1.11 0.56 18.95
CA PHE A 48 -0.84 -0.42 17.90
C PHE A 48 0.25 0.02 16.91
N GLY A 49 1.02 1.08 17.24
CA GLY A 49 2.10 1.60 16.40
C GLY A 49 1.65 2.52 15.27
N GLU A 50 0.38 2.90 15.24
CA GLU A 50 -0.14 3.86 14.25
C GLU A 50 0.31 5.29 14.59
N SER A 51 0.65 6.11 13.59
CA SER A 51 1.17 7.47 13.79
C SER A 51 0.54 8.48 12.83
N ILE A 52 -0.12 9.48 13.41
CA ILE A 52 -0.62 10.65 12.67
C ILE A 52 0.55 11.45 12.08
N GLU A 53 1.64 11.58 12.82
CA GLU A 53 2.82 12.33 12.38
C GLU A 53 3.41 11.75 11.10
N LYS A 54 3.55 10.42 11.04
CA LYS A 54 4.04 9.72 9.85
C LYS A 54 3.08 9.92 8.68
N PHE A 55 1.77 9.78 8.92
CA PHE A 55 0.75 10.06 7.89
C PHE A 55 0.87 11.48 7.34
N VAL A 56 0.96 12.50 8.21
CA VAL A 56 1.09 13.91 7.83
C VAL A 56 2.40 14.16 7.08
N GLN A 57 3.51 13.56 7.52
CA GLN A 57 4.81 13.68 6.86
C GLN A 57 4.75 13.18 5.42
N ILE A 58 4.28 11.94 5.21
CA ILE A 58 4.16 11.35 3.86
C ILE A 58 3.17 12.14 3.02
N SER A 59 2.02 12.58 3.59
CA SER A 59 1.06 13.43 2.89
C SER A 59 1.69 14.70 2.33
N ASN A 60 2.55 15.35 3.11
CA ASN A 60 3.24 16.57 2.67
C ASN A 60 4.23 16.29 1.52
N ILE A 61 4.95 15.17 1.57
CA ILE A 61 5.86 14.73 0.49
C ILE A 61 5.06 14.52 -0.80
N LEU A 62 4.00 13.72 -0.75
CA LEU A 62 3.18 13.38 -1.92
C LEU A 62 2.49 14.62 -2.51
N LYS A 63 1.90 15.45 -1.66
CA LYS A 63 1.23 16.70 -2.09
C LYS A 63 2.20 17.66 -2.77
N LYS A 64 3.42 17.84 -2.23
CA LYS A 64 4.47 18.70 -2.83
C LYS A 64 4.86 18.23 -4.23
N ASN A 65 4.74 16.93 -4.49
CA ASN A 65 5.09 16.31 -5.77
C ASN A 65 3.86 16.06 -6.68
N ASN A 66 2.74 16.74 -6.41
CA ASN A 66 1.51 16.67 -7.22
C ASN A 66 0.93 15.25 -7.34
N ILE A 67 1.08 14.43 -6.30
CA ILE A 67 0.37 13.17 -6.18
C ILE A 67 -0.98 13.44 -5.51
N LYS A 68 -2.07 13.00 -6.14
CA LYS A 68 -3.42 13.17 -5.55
C LYS A 68 -3.62 12.17 -4.42
N ILE A 69 -3.86 12.71 -3.24
CA ILE A 69 -4.15 12.00 -2.00
C ILE A 69 -5.31 12.68 -1.28
N PRO A 70 -5.96 12.05 -0.29
CA PRO A 70 -6.96 12.70 0.54
C PRO A 70 -6.41 13.97 1.19
N LYS A 71 -7.14 15.08 1.03
CA LYS A 71 -6.78 16.31 1.73
C LYS A 71 -6.95 16.12 3.23
N ILE A 72 -5.92 16.43 4.02
CA ILE A 72 -6.07 16.56 5.47
C ILE A 72 -6.84 17.85 5.74
N ILE A 73 -7.98 17.72 6.41
CA ILE A 73 -8.88 18.84 6.74
C ILE A 73 -8.57 19.34 8.15
N ASP A 74 -8.43 18.40 9.09
CA ASP A 74 -8.14 18.66 10.50
C ASP A 74 -7.49 17.44 11.13
N TYR A 75 -6.85 17.59 12.29
CA TYR A 75 -6.40 16.48 13.13
C TYR A 75 -6.32 16.86 14.60
N ASP A 76 -6.52 15.87 15.46
CA ASP A 76 -6.41 15.99 16.89
C ASP A 76 -5.49 14.87 17.41
N LYS A 77 -4.27 15.25 17.84
CA LYS A 77 -3.25 14.29 18.29
C LYS A 77 -3.63 13.61 19.60
N ASP A 78 -4.26 14.35 20.51
CA ASP A 78 -4.65 13.82 21.83
C ASP A 78 -5.77 12.79 21.72
N LEU A 79 -6.61 12.93 20.70
CA LEU A 79 -7.67 11.98 20.37
C LEU A 79 -7.26 10.94 19.32
N GLU A 80 -6.04 11.06 18.76
CA GLU A 80 -5.52 10.18 17.70
C GLU A 80 -6.41 10.14 16.46
N ILE A 81 -6.95 11.29 16.06
CA ILE A 81 -7.94 11.44 14.99
C ILE A 81 -7.39 12.33 13.86
N LEU A 82 -7.63 11.88 12.63
CA LEU A 82 -7.53 12.65 11.41
C LEU A 82 -8.92 12.85 10.79
N LEU A 83 -9.20 14.05 10.33
CA LEU A 83 -10.32 14.34 9.43
C LEU A 83 -9.76 14.55 8.01
N ILE A 84 -10.16 13.71 7.07
CA ILE A 84 -9.64 13.71 5.70
C ILE A 84 -10.77 13.74 4.66
N GLU A 85 -10.42 14.11 3.43
CA GLU A 85 -11.28 14.00 2.25
C GLU A 85 -11.68 12.54 2.01
N ASP A 86 -12.97 12.31 1.66
CA ASP A 86 -13.48 11.00 1.24
C ASP A 86 -13.64 10.97 -0.29
N PHE A 87 -12.98 10.04 -0.94
CA PHE A 87 -13.13 9.79 -2.38
C PHE A 87 -14.35 8.93 -2.73
N GLY A 88 -15.14 8.50 -1.73
CA GLY A 88 -16.34 7.68 -1.91
C GLY A 88 -16.03 6.26 -2.36
N GLU A 89 -16.81 5.77 -3.34
CA GLU A 89 -16.73 4.38 -3.82
C GLU A 89 -15.96 4.25 -5.15
N ASN A 90 -15.18 5.26 -5.53
CA ASN A 90 -14.51 5.32 -6.83
C ASN A 90 -13.18 4.52 -6.88
N LYS A 91 -13.09 3.43 -6.12
CA LYS A 91 -11.95 2.50 -6.20
C LYS A 91 -11.88 1.85 -7.57
N ILE A 92 -10.66 1.68 -8.10
CA ILE A 92 -10.49 1.02 -9.41
C ILE A 92 -10.82 -0.48 -9.38
N SER A 93 -10.86 -1.11 -8.20
CA SER A 93 -11.37 -2.48 -8.02
C SER A 93 -12.85 -2.61 -8.42
N ASN A 94 -13.64 -1.56 -8.23
CA ASN A 94 -15.09 -1.53 -8.52
C ASN A 94 -15.43 -1.16 -9.98
N HIS A 95 -14.48 -1.16 -10.87
CA HIS A 95 -14.47 -0.59 -12.22
C HIS A 95 -15.82 -0.59 -12.97
N LYS A 96 -16.40 0.60 -13.14
CA LYS A 96 -17.59 0.88 -13.96
C LYS A 96 -17.40 2.19 -14.75
N TYR A 97 -16.21 2.39 -15.30
CA TYR A 97 -15.86 3.65 -15.98
C TYR A 97 -15.86 3.49 -17.50
N ASN A 98 -16.16 4.59 -18.24
CA ASN A 98 -16.07 4.66 -19.69
C ASN A 98 -14.61 4.81 -20.16
N ILE A 99 -13.70 4.03 -19.59
CA ILE A 99 -12.28 3.95 -19.96
C ILE A 99 -11.88 2.48 -19.97
N SER A 100 -11.06 2.06 -20.91
CA SER A 100 -10.58 0.68 -20.94
C SER A 100 -9.68 0.40 -19.73
N GLU A 101 -9.68 -0.84 -19.24
CA GLU A 101 -8.85 -1.26 -18.13
C GLU A 101 -7.36 -0.97 -18.39
N LYS A 102 -6.89 -1.25 -19.62
CA LYS A 102 -5.51 -1.01 -20.03
C LYS A 102 -5.13 0.49 -19.95
N GLU A 103 -6.01 1.37 -20.41
CA GLU A 103 -5.79 2.82 -20.33
C GLU A 103 -5.81 3.32 -18.90
N LEU A 104 -6.76 2.82 -18.08
CA LEU A 104 -6.82 3.16 -16.67
C LEU A 104 -5.54 2.74 -15.94
N LEU A 105 -5.09 1.50 -16.13
CA LEU A 105 -3.89 0.99 -15.48
C LEU A 105 -2.61 1.69 -15.97
N LYS A 106 -2.53 2.15 -17.22
CA LYS A 106 -1.43 3.04 -17.65
C LYS A 106 -1.40 4.34 -16.88
N LYS A 107 -2.56 5.00 -16.67
CA LYS A 107 -2.64 6.21 -15.82
C LYS A 107 -2.20 5.93 -14.38
N VAL A 108 -2.51 4.73 -13.86
CA VAL A 108 -2.06 4.30 -12.53
C VAL A 108 -0.54 4.11 -12.50
N ILE A 109 0.05 3.51 -13.53
CA ILE A 109 1.50 3.37 -13.67
C ILE A 109 2.19 4.74 -13.75
N ASP A 110 1.57 5.72 -14.39
CA ASP A 110 2.09 7.10 -14.43
C ASP A 110 2.21 7.73 -13.02
N VAL A 111 1.36 7.31 -12.07
CA VAL A 111 1.50 7.70 -10.66
C VAL A 111 2.71 7.04 -10.02
N ILE A 112 3.00 5.77 -10.33
CA ILE A 112 4.23 5.09 -9.87
C ILE A 112 5.46 5.89 -10.35
N PHE A 113 5.51 6.27 -11.63
CA PHE A 113 6.62 7.09 -12.14
C PHE A 113 6.77 8.43 -11.40
N LYS A 114 5.66 9.08 -11.06
CA LYS A 114 5.70 10.32 -10.27
C LYS A 114 6.27 10.07 -8.87
N ILE A 115 5.85 9.00 -8.19
CA ILE A 115 6.34 8.63 -6.86
C ILE A 115 7.84 8.33 -6.91
N GLN A 116 8.30 7.54 -7.88
CA GLN A 116 9.69 7.14 -8.03
C GLN A 116 10.65 8.30 -8.38
N LYS A 117 10.12 9.38 -8.93
CA LYS A 117 10.90 10.62 -9.21
C LYS A 117 11.02 11.56 -8.02
N ILE A 118 10.39 11.27 -6.90
CA ILE A 118 10.50 12.09 -5.69
C ILE A 118 11.91 11.99 -5.13
N THR A 119 12.52 13.13 -4.79
CA THR A 119 13.82 13.14 -4.12
C THR A 119 13.72 12.46 -2.76
N ILE A 120 14.56 11.46 -2.54
CA ILE A 120 14.61 10.69 -1.29
C ILE A 120 15.03 11.60 -0.14
N LEU A 121 14.38 11.41 1.01
CA LEU A 121 14.67 12.06 2.28
C LEU A 121 15.17 11.03 3.29
N ASP A 122 16.23 11.34 4.01
CA ASP A 122 16.84 10.47 5.04
C ASP A 122 15.90 10.11 6.20
N SER A 123 14.80 10.85 6.33
CA SER A 123 13.78 10.61 7.38
C SER A 123 12.79 9.50 7.07
N ILE A 124 12.90 8.85 5.91
CA ILE A 124 12.02 7.75 5.50
C ILE A 124 12.79 6.44 5.55
N ASP A 125 12.19 5.46 6.18
CA ASP A 125 12.78 4.15 6.38
C ASP A 125 12.98 3.40 5.05
N GLU A 126 14.00 2.56 5.01
CA GLU A 126 14.25 1.67 3.89
C GLU A 126 13.53 0.32 4.08
N PHE A 127 12.91 -0.19 3.04
CA PHE A 127 12.41 -1.56 2.96
C PHE A 127 13.59 -2.52 2.73
N ASN A 128 14.40 -2.67 3.77
CA ASN A 128 15.67 -3.39 3.73
C ASN A 128 15.50 -4.91 3.76
N LEU A 129 16.61 -5.63 3.57
CA LEU A 129 16.62 -7.09 3.58
C LEU A 129 15.99 -7.68 4.83
N LYS A 130 16.28 -7.12 6.02
CA LYS A 130 15.68 -7.60 7.28
C LYS A 130 14.14 -7.56 7.21
N SER A 131 13.56 -6.44 6.77
CA SER A 131 12.11 -6.29 6.62
C SER A 131 11.53 -7.29 5.61
N ILE A 132 12.25 -7.55 4.52
CA ILE A 132 11.87 -8.53 3.48
C ILE A 132 11.84 -9.95 4.07
N LEU A 133 12.85 -10.32 4.86
CA LEU A 133 12.92 -11.63 5.51
C LEU A 133 11.85 -11.77 6.60
N ASP A 134 11.64 -10.74 7.43
CA ASP A 134 10.59 -10.72 8.46
C ASP A 134 9.20 -10.92 7.85
N GLU A 135 8.90 -10.27 6.71
CA GLU A 135 7.64 -10.46 5.99
C GLU A 135 7.53 -11.87 5.37
N SER A 136 8.63 -12.43 4.90
CA SER A 136 8.65 -13.78 4.31
C SER A 136 8.50 -14.89 5.38
N GLN A 137 8.95 -14.63 6.60
CA GLN A 137 8.79 -15.53 7.74
C GLN A 137 7.31 -15.82 8.04
N LEU A 138 6.39 -14.90 7.71
CA LEU A 138 4.94 -15.10 7.87
C LEU A 138 4.44 -16.36 7.13
N PHE A 139 5.05 -16.71 6.00
CA PHE A 139 4.73 -17.94 5.27
C PHE A 139 5.01 -19.19 6.11
N ILE A 140 6.15 -19.23 6.77
CA ILE A 140 6.53 -20.36 7.64
C ILE A 140 5.61 -20.40 8.86
N ASP A 141 5.52 -19.28 9.59
CA ASP A 141 4.85 -19.24 10.88
C ASP A 141 3.36 -19.50 10.77
N TRP A 142 2.70 -18.89 9.81
CA TRP A 142 1.24 -18.95 9.72
C TRP A 142 0.74 -19.99 8.72
N TYR A 143 1.34 -20.07 7.53
CA TYR A 143 0.85 -21.02 6.54
C TYR A 143 1.36 -22.42 6.80
N LEU A 144 2.68 -22.62 6.94
CA LEU A 144 3.23 -23.98 7.13
C LEU A 144 2.94 -24.51 8.54
N VAL A 145 3.23 -23.73 9.59
CA VAL A 145 3.11 -24.21 10.97
C VAL A 145 1.66 -24.19 11.44
N VAL A 146 0.94 -23.06 11.34
CA VAL A 146 -0.41 -22.94 11.90
C VAL A 146 -1.45 -23.59 11.00
N GLU A 147 -1.51 -23.22 9.71
CA GLU A 147 -2.57 -23.72 8.82
C GLU A 147 -2.32 -25.16 8.36
N LYS A 148 -1.08 -25.48 7.91
CA LYS A 148 -0.73 -26.84 7.44
C LYS A 148 -0.30 -27.79 8.55
N LYS A 149 -0.10 -27.28 9.77
CA LYS A 149 0.29 -28.06 10.97
C LYS A 149 1.59 -28.86 10.78
N LEU A 150 2.52 -28.32 9.99
CA LEU A 150 3.82 -28.91 9.75
C LEU A 150 4.77 -28.59 10.91
N GLN A 151 5.61 -29.54 11.26
CA GLN A 151 6.72 -29.31 12.20
C GLN A 151 7.93 -28.82 11.42
N ILE A 152 8.19 -27.50 11.51
CA ILE A 152 9.34 -26.86 10.86
C ILE A 152 10.42 -26.66 11.92
N THR A 153 11.62 -27.23 11.70
CA THR A 153 12.75 -26.99 12.60
C THR A 153 13.31 -25.57 12.42
N LYS A 154 14.04 -25.09 13.42
CA LYS A 154 14.72 -23.79 13.32
C LYS A 154 15.72 -23.75 12.17
N GLU A 155 16.43 -24.86 11.96
CA GLU A 155 17.41 -24.99 10.88
C GLU A 155 16.74 -24.93 9.50
N ALA A 156 15.59 -25.58 9.32
CA ALA A 156 14.82 -25.52 8.07
C ALA A 156 14.26 -24.11 7.82
N SER A 157 13.75 -23.43 8.86
CA SER A 157 13.29 -22.04 8.77
C SER A 157 14.45 -21.11 8.39
N GLN A 158 15.62 -21.26 9.04
CA GLN A 158 16.78 -20.45 8.72
C GLN A 158 17.29 -20.70 7.30
N ALA A 159 17.40 -21.96 6.87
CA ALA A 159 17.83 -22.29 5.50
C ALA A 159 16.90 -21.69 4.43
N PHE A 160 15.60 -21.57 4.70
CA PHE A 160 14.67 -20.88 3.82
C PHE A 160 14.96 -19.39 3.74
N LEU A 161 15.23 -18.72 4.85
CA LEU A 161 15.58 -17.30 4.88
C LEU A 161 16.94 -17.03 4.21
N ASP A 162 17.93 -17.88 4.46
CA ASP A 162 19.25 -17.81 3.82
C ASP A 162 19.14 -17.91 2.30
N MET A 163 18.26 -18.81 1.79
CA MET A 163 17.98 -18.91 0.35
C MET A 163 17.39 -17.59 -0.23
N LEU A 164 16.49 -16.92 0.50
CA LEU A 164 15.95 -15.65 0.08
C LEU A 164 17.00 -14.52 0.11
N GLU A 165 17.87 -14.52 1.12
CA GLU A 165 19.02 -13.61 1.19
C GLU A 165 19.98 -13.82 0.03
N ASP A 166 20.33 -15.07 -0.30
CA ASP A 166 21.17 -15.40 -1.46
C ASP A 166 20.55 -14.91 -2.77
N LEU A 167 19.23 -15.04 -2.93
CA LEU A 167 18.53 -14.50 -4.11
C LEU A 167 18.55 -12.97 -4.14
N TYR A 168 18.34 -12.31 -2.99
CA TYR A 168 18.43 -10.86 -2.86
C TYR A 168 19.82 -10.34 -3.31
N ILE A 169 20.87 -10.98 -2.85
CA ILE A 169 22.26 -10.67 -3.22
C ILE A 169 22.50 -10.95 -4.70
N LYS A 170 22.09 -12.12 -5.19
CA LYS A 170 22.24 -12.56 -6.58
C LYS A 170 21.60 -11.60 -7.57
N PHE A 171 20.38 -11.14 -7.29
CA PHE A 171 19.66 -10.17 -8.10
C PHE A 171 20.10 -8.72 -7.86
N LYS A 172 21.05 -8.48 -6.94
CA LYS A 172 21.59 -7.15 -6.63
C LYS A 172 20.48 -6.14 -6.33
N ILE A 173 19.50 -6.55 -5.53
CA ILE A 173 18.37 -5.69 -5.19
C ILE A 173 18.86 -4.40 -4.55
N LYS A 174 18.41 -3.26 -5.07
CA LYS A 174 18.77 -1.91 -4.59
C LYS A 174 17.50 -1.14 -4.27
N ASN A 175 17.50 -0.47 -3.14
CA ASN A 175 16.42 0.40 -2.70
C ASN A 175 16.81 1.85 -3.01
N ASN A 176 16.27 2.42 -4.06
CA ASN A 176 16.68 3.71 -4.62
C ASN A 176 15.53 4.62 -5.04
N VAL A 177 14.27 4.21 -4.78
CA VAL A 177 13.07 5.00 -5.05
C VAL A 177 12.08 4.90 -3.90
N TYR A 178 11.13 5.83 -3.83
CA TYR A 178 9.97 5.63 -2.96
C TYR A 178 9.07 4.53 -3.50
N ILE A 179 8.58 3.68 -2.59
CA ILE A 179 7.55 2.68 -2.85
C ILE A 179 6.37 2.87 -1.89
N HIS A 180 5.17 2.64 -2.39
CA HIS A 180 3.93 2.68 -1.59
C HIS A 180 3.80 1.45 -0.68
N LYS A 181 4.36 0.32 -1.05
CA LYS A 181 4.29 -1.04 -0.47
C LYS A 181 2.95 -1.75 -0.67
N ASP A 182 1.84 -1.04 -0.56
CA ASP A 182 0.50 -1.60 -0.74
C ASP A 182 -0.22 -0.96 -1.95
N PHE A 183 0.49 -0.93 -3.11
CA PHE A 183 0.00 -0.33 -4.35
C PHE A 183 -0.89 -1.31 -5.11
N HIS A 184 -2.13 -1.47 -4.64
CA HIS A 184 -3.12 -2.39 -5.18
C HIS A 184 -4.46 -1.71 -5.46
N VAL A 185 -5.33 -2.36 -6.24
CA VAL A 185 -6.57 -1.78 -6.78
C VAL A 185 -7.53 -1.21 -5.75
N ASP A 186 -7.52 -1.69 -4.49
CA ASP A 186 -8.38 -1.17 -3.43
C ASP A 186 -7.85 0.12 -2.79
N ASN A 187 -6.57 0.45 -3.00
CA ASN A 187 -5.94 1.66 -2.50
C ASN A 187 -5.83 2.77 -3.57
N ILE A 188 -6.41 2.54 -4.75
CA ILE A 188 -6.33 3.44 -5.89
C ILE A 188 -7.74 3.84 -6.30
N PHE A 189 -7.93 5.15 -6.54
CA PHE A 189 -9.20 5.75 -6.94
C PHE A 189 -9.08 6.40 -8.31
N TYR A 190 -10.13 6.28 -9.12
CA TYR A 190 -10.27 6.99 -10.38
C TYR A 190 -11.30 8.11 -10.23
N LEU A 191 -10.88 9.35 -10.47
CA LEU A 191 -11.65 10.58 -10.28
C LEU A 191 -11.73 11.36 -11.60
N PRO A 192 -12.55 10.94 -12.56
CA PRO A 192 -12.47 11.37 -13.97
C PRO A 192 -12.75 12.86 -14.23
N ASN A 193 -13.21 13.60 -13.23
CA ASN A 193 -13.59 15.01 -13.38
C ASN A 193 -12.58 16.00 -12.78
N ILE A 194 -11.38 15.52 -12.43
CA ILE A 194 -10.31 16.36 -11.86
C ILE A 194 -9.01 16.17 -12.62
N LYS A 195 -8.13 17.18 -12.57
CA LYS A 195 -6.87 17.20 -13.33
C LYS A 195 -5.98 15.99 -13.07
N ASP A 196 -5.85 15.58 -11.81
CA ASP A 196 -5.10 14.39 -11.41
C ASP A 196 -6.12 13.29 -11.11
N GLU A 197 -6.53 12.57 -12.17
CA GLU A 197 -7.63 11.60 -12.14
C GLU A 197 -7.38 10.37 -11.25
N ILE A 198 -6.12 10.05 -10.99
CA ILE A 198 -5.74 8.92 -10.14
C ILE A 198 -5.33 9.44 -8.76
N ALA A 199 -6.01 8.94 -7.74
CA ALA A 199 -5.69 9.23 -6.35
C ALA A 199 -5.32 7.95 -5.59
N ILE A 200 -4.47 8.07 -4.59
CA ILE A 200 -4.01 6.95 -3.76
C ILE A 200 -4.32 7.19 -2.28
N ILE A 201 -4.56 6.12 -1.55
CA ILE A 201 -4.74 6.09 -0.10
C ILE A 201 -3.80 5.07 0.52
N ASP A 202 -3.73 5.00 1.85
CA ASP A 202 -2.98 4.00 2.61
C ASP A 202 -1.45 4.07 2.39
N TYR A 203 -0.95 5.29 2.23
CA TYR A 203 0.44 5.60 1.85
C TYR A 203 1.37 5.89 3.04
N GLN A 204 0.89 5.89 4.28
CA GLN A 204 1.70 6.25 5.45
C GLN A 204 2.84 5.27 5.73
N ASP A 205 2.77 4.07 5.17
CA ASP A 205 3.81 3.04 5.28
C ASP A 205 4.77 3.01 4.08
N MET A 206 4.79 4.11 3.29
CA MET A 206 5.79 4.30 2.24
C MET A 206 7.20 4.17 2.79
N ASN A 207 8.05 3.50 2.03
CA ASN A 207 9.46 3.31 2.31
C ASN A 207 10.32 3.68 1.10
N ILE A 208 11.64 3.70 1.29
CA ILE A 208 12.60 3.62 0.20
C ILE A 208 12.74 2.15 -0.17
N GLY A 209 12.51 1.81 -1.44
CA GLY A 209 12.52 0.42 -1.90
C GLY A 209 12.96 0.26 -3.35
N HIS A 210 12.72 -0.92 -3.90
CA HIS A 210 13.14 -1.28 -5.24
C HIS A 210 12.16 -0.79 -6.30
N ILE A 211 12.67 -0.30 -7.42
CA ILE A 211 11.89 0.26 -8.53
C ILE A 211 10.78 -0.67 -9.06
N SER A 212 10.94 -1.99 -8.99
CA SER A 212 9.94 -2.95 -9.46
C SER A 212 8.81 -3.26 -8.47
N TYR A 213 8.89 -2.80 -7.20
CA TYR A 213 7.99 -3.28 -6.15
C TYR A 213 6.52 -2.91 -6.37
N ASP A 214 6.24 -1.63 -6.63
CA ASP A 214 4.86 -1.15 -6.78
C ASP A 214 4.24 -1.57 -8.11
N ILE A 215 5.02 -1.62 -9.20
CA ILE A 215 4.51 -2.14 -10.48
C ILE A 215 4.14 -3.62 -10.37
N LEU A 216 4.95 -4.42 -9.69
CA LEU A 216 4.62 -5.81 -9.39
C LEU A 216 3.35 -5.92 -8.54
N SER A 217 3.23 -5.08 -7.49
CA SER A 217 2.07 -5.07 -6.61
C SER A 217 0.77 -4.80 -7.34
N LEU A 218 0.81 -3.92 -8.36
CA LEU A 218 -0.32 -3.60 -9.22
C LEU A 218 -0.63 -4.72 -10.20
N LEU A 219 0.38 -5.26 -10.89
CA LEU A 219 0.17 -6.22 -11.98
C LEU A 219 -0.17 -7.63 -11.49
N GLN A 220 0.35 -8.02 -10.31
CA GLN A 220 0.06 -9.32 -9.68
C GLN A 220 -0.86 -9.17 -8.44
N ASP A 221 -1.82 -8.24 -8.51
CA ASP A 221 -2.80 -8.09 -7.44
C ASP A 221 -3.78 -9.27 -7.42
N VAL A 222 -3.73 -10.04 -6.32
CA VAL A 222 -4.59 -11.21 -6.12
C VAL A 222 -6.08 -10.88 -6.02
N ARG A 223 -6.43 -9.60 -5.75
CA ARG A 223 -7.82 -9.12 -5.66
C ARG A 223 -8.45 -8.95 -7.04
N LYS A 224 -7.63 -8.63 -8.03
CA LYS A 224 -8.05 -8.40 -9.41
C LYS A 224 -6.98 -8.91 -10.37
N PRO A 225 -6.86 -10.23 -10.54
CA PRO A 225 -5.88 -10.83 -11.44
C PRO A 225 -6.06 -10.31 -12.88
N LEU A 226 -4.97 -9.99 -13.53
CA LEU A 226 -4.95 -9.57 -14.94
C LEU A 226 -4.76 -10.77 -15.85
N GLU A 227 -5.31 -10.66 -17.07
CA GLU A 227 -4.95 -11.59 -18.15
C GLU A 227 -3.46 -11.41 -18.52
N VAL A 228 -2.77 -12.51 -18.83
CA VAL A 228 -1.32 -12.54 -19.08
C VAL A 228 -0.90 -11.52 -20.14
N ASP A 229 -1.66 -11.39 -21.23
CA ASP A 229 -1.36 -10.42 -22.31
C ASP A 229 -1.48 -8.97 -21.82
N THR A 230 -2.38 -8.72 -20.86
CA THR A 230 -2.54 -7.38 -20.26
C THR A 230 -1.41 -7.10 -19.28
N GLU A 231 -1.03 -8.06 -18.44
CA GLU A 231 0.13 -7.94 -17.56
C GLU A 231 1.40 -7.64 -18.35
N ASN A 232 1.69 -8.42 -19.39
CA ASN A 232 2.85 -8.23 -20.25
C ASN A 232 2.86 -6.85 -20.91
N LEU A 233 1.73 -6.42 -21.49
CA LEU A 233 1.62 -5.10 -22.13
C LEU A 233 1.89 -3.96 -21.16
N LEU A 234 1.41 -4.06 -19.92
CA LEU A 234 1.61 -3.04 -18.91
C LEU A 234 3.04 -3.06 -18.34
N LEU A 235 3.63 -4.25 -18.20
CA LEU A 235 5.04 -4.37 -17.84
C LEU A 235 5.94 -3.77 -18.93
N ASP A 236 5.67 -4.06 -20.21
CA ASP A 236 6.38 -3.45 -21.33
C ASP A 236 6.25 -1.93 -21.36
N TYR A 237 5.06 -1.40 -21.04
CA TYR A 237 4.86 0.04 -20.87
C TYR A 237 5.75 0.62 -19.77
N PHE A 238 5.85 -0.07 -18.65
CA PHE A 238 6.72 0.35 -17.54
C PHE A 238 8.20 0.29 -17.91
N LEU A 239 8.66 -0.78 -18.55
CA LEU A 239 10.03 -0.99 -19.01
C LEU A 239 10.44 0.06 -20.05
N THR A 240 9.59 0.30 -21.05
CA THR A 240 9.86 1.29 -22.12
C THR A 240 10.09 2.70 -21.58
N ASN A 241 9.47 3.04 -20.44
CA ASN A 241 9.69 4.33 -19.77
C ASN A 241 10.89 4.31 -18.79
N ASN A 242 11.60 3.17 -18.64
CA ASN A 242 12.74 2.97 -17.74
C ASN A 242 13.84 2.13 -18.39
N LEU A 243 14.16 2.36 -19.66
CA LEU A 243 15.08 1.51 -20.46
C LEU A 243 16.46 1.31 -19.81
N ASP A 244 16.99 2.34 -19.15
CA ASP A 244 18.30 2.26 -18.48
C ASP A 244 18.31 1.29 -17.29
N PHE A 245 17.11 0.92 -16.78
CA PHE A 245 16.91 0.07 -15.60
C PHE A 245 16.23 -1.26 -15.93
N GLU A 246 16.03 -1.60 -17.21
CA GLU A 246 15.27 -2.78 -17.64
C GLU A 246 15.71 -4.06 -16.90
N LYS A 247 17.02 -4.34 -16.92
CA LYS A 247 17.55 -5.54 -16.25
C LYS A 247 17.30 -5.51 -14.73
N GLU A 248 17.54 -4.36 -14.07
CA GLU A 248 17.32 -4.18 -12.64
C GLU A 248 15.83 -4.40 -12.31
N ILE A 249 14.93 -3.85 -13.12
CA ILE A 249 13.48 -4.02 -12.95
C ILE A 249 13.07 -5.49 -13.09
N LEU A 250 13.54 -6.20 -14.11
CA LEU A 250 13.19 -7.59 -14.34
C LEU A 250 13.75 -8.51 -13.25
N ASP A 251 14.99 -8.30 -12.82
CA ASP A 251 15.60 -9.04 -11.70
C ASP A 251 14.79 -8.84 -10.41
N GLY A 252 14.45 -7.59 -10.07
CA GLY A 252 13.62 -7.27 -8.91
C GLY A 252 12.17 -7.76 -9.04
N TYR A 253 11.58 -7.67 -10.24
CA TYR A 253 10.23 -8.20 -10.50
C TYR A 253 10.15 -9.69 -10.18
N ASN A 254 11.13 -10.47 -10.64
CA ASN A 254 11.21 -11.92 -10.35
C ASN A 254 11.41 -12.20 -8.87
N PHE A 255 12.32 -11.47 -8.20
CA PHE A 255 12.56 -11.63 -6.77
C PHE A 255 11.32 -11.31 -5.93
N PHE A 256 10.74 -10.14 -6.14
CA PHE A 256 9.58 -9.70 -5.35
C PHE A 256 8.30 -10.44 -5.71
N SER A 257 8.17 -11.00 -6.93
CA SER A 257 7.07 -11.91 -7.27
C SER A 257 7.06 -13.12 -6.33
N LEU A 258 8.21 -13.73 -6.09
CA LEU A 258 8.34 -14.81 -5.11
C LEU A 258 8.05 -14.31 -3.68
N GLN A 259 8.79 -13.30 -3.24
CA GLN A 259 8.75 -12.80 -1.85
C GLN A 259 7.34 -12.32 -1.47
N ARG A 260 6.70 -11.52 -2.33
CA ARG A 260 5.38 -10.97 -2.07
C ARG A 260 4.29 -12.04 -2.02
N ASN A 261 4.37 -13.06 -2.88
CA ASN A 261 3.43 -14.19 -2.82
C ASN A 261 3.58 -14.97 -1.51
N LEU A 262 4.79 -15.22 -1.03
CA LEU A 262 5.03 -15.84 0.28
C LEU A 262 4.42 -15.01 1.41
N LYS A 263 4.67 -13.70 1.43
CA LYS A 263 4.06 -12.76 2.39
C LYS A 263 2.53 -12.84 2.35
N ILE A 264 1.91 -12.77 1.17
CA ILE A 264 0.44 -12.77 1.00
C ILE A 264 -0.16 -14.07 1.53
N ILE A 265 0.42 -15.23 1.20
CA ILE A 265 -0.01 -16.54 1.70
C ILE A 265 0.05 -16.57 3.23
N GLY A 266 1.14 -16.08 3.82
CA GLY A 266 1.30 -15.98 5.26
C GLY A 266 0.27 -15.07 5.93
N ILE A 267 0.02 -13.89 5.36
CA ILE A 267 -1.01 -12.94 5.86
C ILE A 267 -2.40 -13.57 5.80
N PHE A 268 -2.79 -14.20 4.69
CA PHE A 268 -4.10 -14.82 4.56
C PHE A 268 -4.28 -15.98 5.53
N ALA A 269 -3.23 -16.77 5.78
CA ALA A 269 -3.26 -17.82 6.79
C ALA A 269 -3.43 -17.24 8.21
N ARG A 270 -2.82 -16.08 8.50
CA ARG A 270 -2.96 -15.39 9.79
C ARG A 270 -4.35 -14.82 10.04
N LEU A 271 -5.04 -14.39 8.99
CA LEU A 271 -6.36 -13.74 9.08
C LEU A 271 -7.54 -14.73 9.11
N LYS A 272 -7.31 -16.03 8.90
CA LYS A 272 -8.31 -17.10 9.08
C LYS A 272 -8.56 -17.37 10.54
#